data_4e1af7027ed769df21f2acd1780773cd
#
_entry.id   4e1af7027ed769df21f2acd1780773cd
#
_cell.length_a   1.000
_cell.length_b   1.000
_cell.length_c   1.000
_cell.angle_alpha   90.00
_cell.angle_beta   90.00
_cell.angle_gamma   90.00
#
_symmetry.space_group_name_H-M   'P 1'
#
loop_
_entity.id
_entity.type
_entity.pdbx_description
1 polymer ?
#
loop_
_entity_poly.entity_id
_entity_poly.type
_entity_poly.pdbx_seq_one_letter_code
_entity_poly.pdbx_strand_id
1 'polypeptide(L)'
;MKTYSEIPKSLPVTPLLDKVNYPSDLKQLTKKELRQVADELREFLIYSVAKSGGHFGAGLGVIELTIALHYIFNAPEDNLIWDVGHQSYPHKIITGRKKEIYTVRSKDGLHPFTNIEESIYDSFGTGHSSTSISAALGMAIAKPEKNHVAIIGDGAMTAGMAYDCLLYTSDAADEERG
;
A
#
# COMPACT_ATOMS: atom_id res chain seq x y z
N MET A 1 -13.92 -12.89 9.37
CA MET A 1 -12.71 -12.23 9.85
C MET A 1 -12.25 -12.91 11.13
N LYS A 2 -11.00 -13.38 11.17
CA LYS A 2 -10.43 -14.06 12.34
C LYS A 2 -10.15 -13.01 13.42
N THR A 3 -10.58 -13.26 14.66
CA THR A 3 -10.30 -12.39 15.80
C THR A 3 -9.08 -12.90 16.54
N TYR A 4 -8.20 -12.01 16.95
CA TYR A 4 -6.96 -12.33 17.66
C TYR A 4 -7.05 -11.79 19.08
N SER A 5 -6.98 -12.67 20.06
CA SER A 5 -6.91 -12.31 21.49
C SER A 5 -5.48 -12.13 21.98
N GLU A 6 -4.51 -12.72 21.27
CA GLU A 6 -3.08 -12.67 21.59
C GLU A 6 -2.24 -12.53 20.31
N ILE A 7 -1.05 -11.95 20.48
CA ILE A 7 -0.05 -11.90 19.39
C ILE A 7 0.49 -13.32 19.16
N PRO A 8 0.56 -13.78 17.88
CA PRO A 8 1.14 -15.08 17.56
C PRO A 8 2.58 -15.21 18.10
N LYS A 9 2.86 -16.27 18.86
CA LYS A 9 4.19 -16.52 19.46
C LYS A 9 5.14 -17.22 18.50
N SER A 10 4.60 -17.91 17.50
CA SER A 10 5.35 -18.63 16.46
C SER A 10 5.00 -18.10 15.09
N LEU A 11 5.89 -18.35 14.11
CA LEU A 11 5.63 -17.98 12.71
C LEU A 11 4.31 -18.63 12.24
N PRO A 12 3.36 -17.86 11.73
CA PRO A 12 2.10 -18.40 11.22
C PRO A 12 2.31 -19.31 10.02
N VAL A 13 1.43 -20.28 9.87
CA VAL A 13 1.38 -21.15 8.68
C VAL A 13 0.57 -20.42 7.60
N THR A 14 1.22 -20.07 6.50
CA THR A 14 0.64 -19.21 5.45
C THR A 14 0.72 -19.87 4.06
N PRO A 15 0.03 -21.01 3.83
CA PRO A 15 0.23 -21.86 2.64
C PRO A 15 -0.14 -21.18 1.31
N LEU A 16 -1.07 -20.23 1.31
CA LEU A 16 -1.39 -19.45 0.12
C LEU A 16 -0.51 -18.20 0.00
N LEU A 17 -0.30 -17.47 1.08
CA LEU A 17 0.60 -16.31 1.08
C LEU A 17 2.04 -16.71 0.74
N ASP A 18 2.46 -17.92 1.04
CA ASP A 18 3.79 -18.44 0.68
C ASP A 18 3.97 -18.63 -0.83
N LYS A 19 2.88 -18.75 -1.58
CA LYS A 19 2.89 -18.80 -3.04
C LYS A 19 2.87 -17.40 -3.69
N VAL A 20 2.56 -16.38 -2.91
CA VAL A 20 2.50 -14.98 -3.38
C VAL A 20 3.82 -14.31 -3.11
N ASN A 21 4.64 -14.16 -4.13
CA ASN A 21 5.88 -13.39 -4.08
C ASN A 21 5.71 -12.01 -4.73
N TYR A 22 4.91 -11.96 -5.81
CA TYR A 22 4.65 -10.74 -6.57
C TYR A 22 3.15 -10.60 -6.88
N PRO A 23 2.68 -9.41 -7.24
CA PRO A 23 1.27 -9.17 -7.59
C PRO A 23 0.72 -10.09 -8.68
N SER A 24 1.55 -10.52 -9.62
CA SER A 24 1.18 -11.48 -10.66
C SER A 24 0.67 -12.81 -10.10
N ASP A 25 1.19 -13.23 -8.95
CA ASP A 25 0.79 -14.49 -8.31
C ASP A 25 -0.61 -14.38 -7.71
N LEU A 26 -1.00 -13.20 -7.19
CA LEU A 26 -2.36 -12.92 -6.72
C LEU A 26 -3.40 -13.10 -7.83
N LYS A 27 -3.06 -12.71 -9.06
CA LYS A 27 -3.97 -12.77 -10.22
C LYS A 27 -4.29 -14.21 -10.66
N GLN A 28 -3.51 -15.18 -10.21
CA GLN A 28 -3.77 -16.62 -10.46
C GLN A 28 -4.73 -17.24 -9.46
N LEU A 29 -5.05 -16.53 -8.38
CA LEU A 29 -5.88 -17.04 -7.30
C LEU A 29 -7.37 -16.77 -7.54
N THR A 30 -8.21 -17.69 -7.05
CA THR A 30 -9.66 -17.50 -7.03
C THR A 30 -10.06 -16.49 -5.95
N LYS A 31 -11.26 -15.90 -6.07
CA LYS A 31 -11.80 -14.98 -5.06
C LYS A 31 -11.86 -15.57 -3.65
N LYS A 32 -12.05 -16.91 -3.55
CA LYS A 32 -12.05 -17.60 -2.25
C LYS A 32 -10.64 -17.66 -1.67
N GLU A 33 -9.66 -17.96 -2.50
CA GLU A 33 -8.25 -18.00 -2.09
C GLU A 33 -7.72 -16.61 -1.70
N LEU A 34 -8.14 -15.55 -2.40
CA LEU A 34 -7.79 -14.18 -2.02
C LEU A 34 -8.24 -13.81 -0.59
N ARG A 35 -9.41 -14.30 -0.16
CA ARG A 35 -9.87 -14.10 1.23
C ARG A 35 -8.97 -14.83 2.23
N GLN A 36 -8.56 -16.04 1.88
CA GLN A 36 -7.61 -16.80 2.71
C GLN A 36 -6.25 -16.11 2.75
N VAL A 37 -5.74 -15.60 1.62
CA VAL A 37 -4.50 -14.80 1.59
C VAL A 37 -4.63 -13.58 2.50
N ALA A 38 -5.78 -12.91 2.54
CA ALA A 38 -6.00 -11.77 3.43
C ALA A 38 -5.90 -12.16 4.91
N ASP A 39 -6.48 -13.30 5.28
CA ASP A 39 -6.41 -13.79 6.67
C ASP A 39 -4.97 -14.23 7.03
N GLU A 40 -4.26 -14.90 6.13
CA GLU A 40 -2.86 -15.30 6.30
C GLU A 40 -1.93 -14.09 6.38
N LEU A 41 -2.13 -13.10 5.49
CA LEU A 41 -1.36 -11.85 5.48
C LEU A 41 -1.56 -11.06 6.77
N ARG A 42 -2.79 -11.04 7.31
CA ARG A 42 -3.10 -10.40 8.59
C ARG A 42 -2.33 -11.06 9.74
N GLU A 43 -2.36 -12.38 9.81
CA GLU A 43 -1.67 -13.13 10.85
C GLU A 43 -0.15 -12.95 10.76
N PHE A 44 0.39 -13.00 9.54
CA PHE A 44 1.80 -12.77 9.27
C PHE A 44 2.24 -11.34 9.61
N LEU A 45 1.43 -10.35 9.28
CA LEU A 45 1.69 -8.94 9.60
C LEU A 45 1.71 -8.71 11.12
N ILE A 46 0.70 -9.27 11.85
CA ILE A 46 0.66 -9.18 13.31
C ILE A 46 1.94 -9.75 13.93
N TYR A 47 2.35 -10.94 13.51
CA TYR A 47 3.56 -11.59 13.99
C TYR A 47 4.82 -10.77 13.68
N SER A 48 4.94 -10.26 12.47
CA SER A 48 6.14 -9.55 12.00
C SER A 48 6.30 -8.19 12.68
N VAL A 49 5.23 -7.39 12.74
CA VAL A 49 5.26 -6.06 13.36
C VAL A 49 5.43 -6.14 14.88
N ALA A 50 4.93 -7.20 15.52
CA ALA A 50 5.20 -7.43 16.94
C ALA A 50 6.70 -7.60 17.24
N LYS A 51 7.50 -8.02 16.26
CA LYS A 51 8.96 -8.17 16.39
C LYS A 51 9.73 -6.91 16.01
N SER A 52 9.35 -6.27 14.89
CA SER A 52 10.06 -5.11 14.37
C SER A 52 9.64 -3.79 15.02
N GLY A 53 8.43 -3.74 15.58
CA GLY A 53 7.75 -2.49 15.85
C GLY A 53 7.24 -1.81 14.56
N GLY A 54 6.54 -0.68 14.71
CA GLY A 54 6.06 0.10 13.56
C GLY A 54 4.56 0.37 13.57
N HIS A 55 4.03 0.73 12.39
CA HIS A 55 2.62 1.12 12.21
C HIS A 55 1.72 -0.11 12.11
N PHE A 56 1.11 -0.50 13.20
CA PHE A 56 0.36 -1.74 13.31
C PHE A 56 -1.07 -1.61 12.74
N GLY A 57 -1.88 -0.72 13.33
CA GLY A 57 -3.29 -0.59 13.00
C GLY A 57 -3.55 -0.18 11.55
N ALA A 58 -2.77 0.75 11.04
CA ALA A 58 -2.91 1.25 9.67
C ALA A 58 -2.68 0.15 8.62
N GLY A 59 -1.66 -0.70 8.81
CA GLY A 59 -1.40 -1.84 7.93
C GLY A 59 -2.52 -2.87 7.96
N LEU A 60 -3.08 -3.17 9.15
CA LEU A 60 -4.19 -4.13 9.30
C LEU A 60 -5.47 -3.66 8.62
N GLY A 61 -5.73 -2.35 8.65
CA GLY A 61 -6.94 -1.77 8.07
C GLY A 61 -7.00 -1.79 6.54
N VAL A 62 -5.89 -2.00 5.87
CA VAL A 62 -5.81 -1.93 4.39
C VAL A 62 -5.43 -3.27 3.73
N ILE A 63 -5.46 -4.38 4.44
CA ILE A 63 -5.06 -5.69 3.89
C ILE A 63 -5.91 -6.07 2.68
N GLU A 64 -7.22 -6.08 2.84
CA GLU A 64 -8.15 -6.44 1.75
C GLU A 64 -8.06 -5.45 0.60
N LEU A 65 -7.95 -4.16 0.91
CA LEU A 65 -7.75 -3.11 -0.09
C LEU A 65 -6.44 -3.34 -0.86
N THR A 66 -5.34 -3.62 -0.17
CA THR A 66 -4.04 -3.88 -0.80
C THR A 66 -4.12 -5.06 -1.77
N ILE A 67 -4.73 -6.18 -1.34
CA ILE A 67 -4.92 -7.34 -2.18
C ILE A 67 -5.79 -7.01 -3.40
N ALA A 68 -6.90 -6.30 -3.20
CA ALA A 68 -7.80 -5.91 -4.28
C ALA A 68 -7.12 -5.00 -5.31
N LEU A 69 -6.36 -4.00 -4.85
CA LEU A 69 -5.60 -3.10 -5.72
C LEU A 69 -4.59 -3.87 -6.58
N HIS A 70 -3.78 -4.74 -5.97
CA HIS A 70 -2.81 -5.54 -6.71
C HIS A 70 -3.42 -6.65 -7.57
N TYR A 71 -4.64 -7.06 -7.27
CA TYR A 71 -5.39 -8.00 -8.12
C TYR A 71 -5.95 -7.31 -9.38
N ILE A 72 -6.41 -6.06 -9.25
CA ILE A 72 -7.05 -5.30 -10.33
C ILE A 72 -6.02 -4.57 -11.19
N PHE A 73 -5.14 -3.80 -10.57
CA PHE A 73 -4.15 -2.98 -11.27
C PHE A 73 -2.87 -3.78 -11.60
N ASN A 74 -2.15 -3.33 -12.63
CA ASN A 74 -0.94 -3.97 -13.12
C ASN A 74 0.31 -3.26 -12.59
N ALA A 75 0.52 -3.27 -11.27
CA ALA A 75 1.77 -2.75 -10.71
C ALA A 75 2.97 -3.65 -11.13
N PRO A 76 4.12 -3.08 -11.52
CA PRO A 76 4.50 -1.66 -11.40
C PRO A 76 4.12 -0.76 -12.59
N GLU A 77 3.48 -1.26 -13.65
CA GLU A 77 3.05 -0.45 -14.81
C GLU A 77 2.02 0.60 -14.39
N ASP A 78 1.03 0.22 -13.59
CA ASP A 78 0.10 1.12 -12.91
C ASP A 78 0.70 1.60 -11.60
N ASN A 79 0.51 2.87 -11.26
CA ASN A 79 1.09 3.48 -10.08
C ASN A 79 0.13 3.42 -8.88
N LEU A 80 0.56 2.78 -7.79
CA LEU A 80 -0.12 2.77 -6.51
C LEU A 80 0.65 3.68 -5.53
N ILE A 81 0.08 4.84 -5.20
CA ILE A 81 0.71 5.87 -4.39
C ILE A 81 0.11 5.86 -2.98
N TRP A 82 0.89 5.46 -2.00
CA TRP A 82 0.48 5.33 -0.59
C TRP A 82 0.70 6.66 0.14
N ASP A 83 -0.38 7.31 0.59
CA ASP A 83 -0.26 8.56 1.36
C ASP A 83 0.37 8.28 2.73
N VAL A 84 1.32 9.11 3.13
CA VAL A 84 2.26 8.88 4.24
C VAL A 84 3.09 7.61 4.03
N GLY A 85 2.48 6.49 3.62
CA GLY A 85 3.12 5.19 3.42
C GLY A 85 3.19 4.30 4.67
N HIS A 86 2.65 4.75 5.81
CA HIS A 86 2.65 3.99 7.07
C HIS A 86 1.76 2.74 7.02
N GLN A 87 0.83 2.66 6.09
CA GLN A 87 -0.04 1.50 5.82
C GLN A 87 0.53 0.55 4.75
N SER A 88 1.75 0.78 4.24
CA SER A 88 2.32 0.06 3.10
C SER A 88 2.90 -1.33 3.42
N TYR A 89 2.87 -1.79 4.65
CA TYR A 89 3.47 -3.09 5.01
C TYR A 89 2.83 -4.28 4.26
N PRO A 90 1.50 -4.39 4.12
CA PRO A 90 0.90 -5.40 3.26
C PRO A 90 1.40 -5.33 1.81
N HIS A 91 1.53 -4.12 1.26
CA HIS A 91 2.10 -3.89 -0.06
C HIS A 91 3.54 -4.42 -0.17
N LYS A 92 4.40 -4.12 0.80
CA LYS A 92 5.78 -4.63 0.83
C LYS A 92 5.81 -6.17 0.86
N ILE A 93 4.95 -6.79 1.65
CA ILE A 93 4.88 -8.26 1.78
C ILE A 93 4.55 -8.92 0.44
N ILE A 94 3.57 -8.42 -0.31
CA ILE A 94 3.12 -9.01 -1.57
C ILE A 94 3.90 -8.52 -2.80
N THR A 95 4.90 -7.67 -2.61
CA THR A 95 5.80 -7.15 -3.65
C THR A 95 7.25 -7.58 -3.45
N GLY A 96 7.45 -8.82 -2.97
CA GLY A 96 8.75 -9.47 -2.90
C GLY A 96 9.52 -9.32 -1.59
N ARG A 97 9.05 -8.47 -0.65
CA ARG A 97 9.78 -8.12 0.58
C ARG A 97 9.28 -8.85 1.83
N LYS A 98 8.50 -9.94 1.65
CA LYS A 98 7.93 -10.72 2.76
C LYS A 98 8.98 -11.22 3.77
N LYS A 99 10.10 -11.73 3.27
CA LYS A 99 11.18 -12.29 4.10
C LYS A 99 11.91 -11.23 4.93
N GLU A 100 11.86 -9.99 4.48
CA GLU A 100 12.60 -8.87 5.07
C GLU A 100 11.72 -7.96 5.93
N ILE A 101 10.41 -8.20 5.97
CA ILE A 101 9.44 -7.28 6.60
C ILE A 101 9.76 -7.00 8.08
N TYR A 102 10.36 -7.93 8.79
CA TYR A 102 10.76 -7.75 10.18
C TYR A 102 12.01 -6.89 10.36
N THR A 103 12.67 -6.48 9.28
CA THR A 103 13.77 -5.51 9.30
C THR A 103 13.28 -4.07 9.11
N VAL A 104 11.99 -3.87 8.92
CA VAL A 104 11.39 -2.54 8.80
C VAL A 104 11.86 -1.64 9.95
N ARG A 105 12.34 -0.43 9.63
CA ARG A 105 12.89 0.57 10.56
C ARG A 105 14.23 0.18 11.22
N SER A 106 14.80 -0.96 10.90
CA SER A 106 16.15 -1.30 11.35
C SER A 106 17.19 -0.59 10.48
N LYS A 107 18.38 -0.39 11.03
CA LYS A 107 19.52 0.09 10.22
C LYS A 107 19.78 -0.92 9.10
N ASP A 108 19.91 -0.42 7.88
CA ASP A 108 20.13 -1.22 6.67
C ASP A 108 18.99 -2.23 6.34
N GLY A 109 17.83 -2.07 6.98
CA GLY A 109 16.59 -2.81 6.72
C GLY A 109 15.62 -2.05 5.84
N LEU A 110 14.39 -2.59 5.70
CA LEU A 110 13.35 -1.96 4.90
C LEU A 110 12.92 -0.60 5.46
N HIS A 111 12.67 0.35 4.57
CA HIS A 111 12.10 1.64 4.91
C HIS A 111 10.70 1.48 5.53
N PRO A 112 10.34 2.35 6.51
CA PRO A 112 9.00 2.32 7.13
C PRO A 112 7.88 2.77 6.19
N PHE A 113 8.21 3.46 5.11
CA PHE A 113 7.33 3.99 4.07
C PHE A 113 7.73 3.44 2.71
N THR A 114 6.95 3.73 1.66
CA THR A 114 7.38 3.40 0.29
C THR A 114 8.60 4.23 -0.10
N ASN A 115 9.54 3.58 -0.80
CA ASN A 115 10.77 4.20 -1.28
C ASN A 115 11.11 3.65 -2.67
N ILE A 116 11.23 4.55 -3.65
CA ILE A 116 11.52 4.22 -5.04
C ILE A 116 12.86 3.51 -5.24
N GLU A 117 13.80 3.71 -4.32
CA GLU A 117 15.11 3.03 -4.35
C GLU A 117 15.03 1.61 -3.76
N GLU A 118 13.97 1.28 -3.04
CA GLU A 118 13.80 -0.03 -2.40
C GLU A 118 13.12 -1.04 -3.33
N SER A 119 12.16 -0.59 -4.14
CA SER A 119 11.38 -1.48 -5.00
C SER A 119 10.79 -0.74 -6.21
N ILE A 120 10.78 -1.42 -7.37
CA ILE A 120 10.07 -0.93 -8.57
C ILE A 120 8.57 -0.78 -8.37
N TYR A 121 7.99 -1.45 -7.36
CA TYR A 121 6.58 -1.35 -6.99
C TYR A 121 6.26 -0.11 -6.16
N ASP A 122 7.27 0.57 -5.63
CA ASP A 122 7.12 1.80 -4.86
C ASP A 122 7.15 2.99 -5.82
N SER A 123 6.01 3.31 -6.44
CA SER A 123 5.90 4.33 -7.49
C SER A 123 6.24 5.75 -7.00
N PHE A 124 6.21 6.00 -5.70
CA PHE A 124 6.47 7.30 -5.09
C PHE A 124 7.10 7.13 -3.69
N GLY A 125 8.13 7.91 -3.39
CA GLY A 125 8.74 7.99 -2.06
C GLY A 125 7.87 8.83 -1.13
N THR A 126 7.44 8.24 -0.01
CA THR A 126 6.48 8.87 0.91
C THR A 126 7.04 9.10 2.30
N GLY A 127 6.28 9.76 3.15
CA GLY A 127 6.66 10.12 4.53
C GLY A 127 5.87 11.32 5.06
N HIS A 128 5.54 12.28 4.19
CA HIS A 128 4.64 13.39 4.51
C HIS A 128 3.21 13.07 4.08
N SER A 129 2.22 13.49 4.88
CA SER A 129 0.81 13.29 4.59
C SER A 129 0.33 14.21 3.46
N SER A 130 -0.77 13.80 2.81
CA SER A 130 -1.55 14.62 1.88
C SER A 130 -0.87 14.91 0.53
N THR A 131 0.19 14.15 0.18
CA THR A 131 0.96 14.34 -1.05
C THR A 131 0.54 13.39 -2.17
N SER A 132 -0.18 12.32 -1.86
CA SER A 132 -0.48 11.23 -2.82
C SER A 132 -1.38 11.66 -3.96
N ILE A 133 -2.37 12.52 -3.71
CA ILE A 133 -3.29 13.01 -4.74
C ILE A 133 -2.54 13.87 -5.76
N SER A 134 -1.72 14.81 -5.30
CA SER A 134 -0.88 15.65 -6.17
C SER A 134 0.10 14.81 -7.01
N ALA A 135 0.73 13.81 -6.37
CA ALA A 135 1.65 12.91 -7.06
C ALA A 135 0.92 12.08 -8.13
N ALA A 136 -0.24 11.49 -7.77
CA ALA A 136 -1.05 10.72 -8.72
C ALA A 136 -1.52 11.57 -9.91
N LEU A 137 -1.95 12.80 -9.65
CA LEU A 137 -2.38 13.74 -10.70
C LEU A 137 -1.22 14.10 -11.64
N GLY A 138 -0.05 14.44 -11.09
CA GLY A 138 1.12 14.74 -11.90
C GLY A 138 1.55 13.56 -12.78
N MET A 139 1.48 12.33 -12.24
CA MET A 139 1.77 11.11 -12.99
C MET A 139 0.71 10.86 -14.07
N ALA A 140 -0.58 11.13 -13.79
CA ALA A 140 -1.68 10.95 -14.74
C ALA A 140 -1.59 11.94 -15.91
N ILE A 141 -1.17 13.17 -15.67
CA ILE A 141 -0.91 14.14 -16.70
C ILE A 141 0.27 13.72 -17.59
N ALA A 142 1.32 13.17 -16.95
CA ALA A 142 2.53 12.76 -17.67
C ALA A 142 2.37 11.44 -18.44
N LYS A 143 1.51 10.53 -17.96
CA LYS A 143 1.26 9.20 -18.55
C LYS A 143 -0.23 8.84 -18.47
N PRO A 144 -1.08 9.48 -19.27
CA PRO A 144 -2.53 9.32 -19.19
C PRO A 144 -3.03 7.92 -19.61
N GLU A 145 -2.21 7.13 -20.27
CA GLU A 145 -2.52 5.74 -20.67
C GLU A 145 -2.42 4.73 -19.53
N LYS A 146 -1.91 5.14 -18.37
CA LYS A 146 -1.74 4.27 -17.18
C LYS A 146 -2.74 4.64 -16.09
N ASN A 147 -2.96 3.69 -15.19
CA ASN A 147 -3.75 3.97 -13.99
C ASN A 147 -2.84 4.52 -12.87
N HIS A 148 -3.32 5.56 -12.20
CA HIS A 148 -2.64 6.20 -11.09
C HIS A 148 -3.60 6.30 -9.91
N VAL A 149 -3.32 5.58 -8.84
CA VAL A 149 -4.23 5.41 -7.70
C VAL A 149 -3.59 5.99 -6.44
N ALA A 150 -4.18 7.03 -5.88
CA ALA A 150 -3.80 7.54 -4.56
C ALA A 150 -4.55 6.76 -3.47
N ILE A 151 -3.79 6.14 -2.55
CA ILE A 151 -4.33 5.45 -1.39
C ILE A 151 -4.10 6.34 -0.18
N ILE A 152 -5.15 7.03 0.25
CA ILE A 152 -5.10 8.06 1.27
C ILE A 152 -6.04 7.72 2.43
N GLY A 153 -5.58 7.93 3.66
CA GLY A 153 -6.41 7.80 4.85
C GLY A 153 -7.22 9.07 5.13
N ASP A 154 -8.31 8.93 5.87
CA ASP A 154 -9.20 10.02 6.27
C ASP A 154 -8.45 11.17 6.98
N GLY A 155 -7.53 10.85 7.87
CA GLY A 155 -6.71 11.84 8.54
C GLY A 155 -5.83 12.68 7.60
N ALA A 156 -5.26 12.06 6.56
CA ALA A 156 -4.45 12.77 5.58
C ALA A 156 -5.30 13.64 4.64
N MET A 157 -6.57 13.34 4.48
CA MET A 157 -7.51 14.16 3.70
C MET A 157 -7.93 15.45 4.41
N THR A 158 -7.60 15.64 5.67
CA THR A 158 -7.96 16.86 6.41
C THR A 158 -7.03 18.05 6.13
N ALA A 159 -5.87 17.82 5.52
CA ALA A 159 -4.92 18.88 5.19
C ALA A 159 -5.24 19.54 3.84
N GLY A 160 -5.10 20.86 3.75
CA GLY A 160 -5.38 21.65 2.54
C GLY A 160 -4.63 21.15 1.32
N MET A 161 -3.39 20.71 1.47
CA MET A 161 -2.56 20.16 0.38
C MET A 161 -3.24 19.01 -0.38
N ALA A 162 -4.09 18.20 0.28
CA ALA A 162 -4.83 17.14 -0.37
C ALA A 162 -5.83 17.68 -1.42
N TYR A 163 -6.30 18.91 -1.23
CA TYR A 163 -7.32 19.55 -2.06
C TYR A 163 -6.76 20.60 -3.04
N ASP A 164 -5.57 21.13 -2.79
CA ASP A 164 -4.98 22.19 -3.61
C ASP A 164 -4.93 21.80 -5.09
N CYS A 165 -4.55 20.57 -5.40
CA CYS A 165 -4.52 20.11 -6.79
C CYS A 165 -5.91 19.87 -7.38
N LEU A 166 -6.88 19.43 -6.56
CA LEU A 166 -8.25 19.21 -7.01
C LEU A 166 -8.95 20.54 -7.34
N LEU A 167 -8.74 21.56 -6.52
CA LEU A 167 -9.25 22.91 -6.77
C LEU A 167 -8.63 23.53 -8.03
N TYR A 168 -7.33 23.37 -8.21
CA TYR A 168 -6.61 23.95 -9.36
C TYR A 168 -7.02 23.32 -10.70
N THR A 169 -7.48 22.06 -10.70
CA THR A 169 -7.84 21.35 -11.94
C THR A 169 -9.33 21.41 -12.27
N SER A 170 -10.21 21.64 -11.27
CA SER A 170 -11.65 21.54 -11.48
C SER A 170 -12.38 22.89 -11.57
N ASP A 171 -11.89 23.94 -10.94
CA ASP A 171 -12.70 25.16 -10.74
C ASP A 171 -12.08 26.43 -11.34
N ALA A 172 -10.78 26.61 -11.24
CA ALA A 172 -10.12 27.81 -11.75
C ALA A 172 -10.14 27.91 -13.29
N ALA A 173 -10.37 26.80 -14.00
CA ALA A 173 -10.42 26.80 -15.47
C ALA A 173 -11.80 27.18 -16.03
N ASP A 174 -12.86 27.03 -15.24
CA ASP A 174 -14.24 27.35 -15.71
C ASP A 174 -14.63 28.82 -15.47
N GLU A 175 -14.04 29.48 -14.50
CA GLU A 175 -14.32 30.91 -14.24
C GLU A 175 -13.64 31.87 -15.26
N GLU A 176 -12.55 31.44 -15.91
CA GLU A 176 -11.90 32.26 -16.95
C GLU A 176 -12.55 32.18 -18.34
N ARG A 177 -13.59 31.36 -18.50
CA ARG A 177 -14.32 31.20 -19.77
C ARG A 177 -15.71 31.89 -19.79
N GLY A 178 -16.00 32.72 -18.81
CA GLY A 178 -17.19 33.55 -18.74
C GLY A 178 -17.05 34.89 -19.43
#